data_84ff8d056531b17e9fa9a7430cce5426
#
_entry.id   84ff8d056531b17e9fa9a7430cce5426
#
_cell.length_a   1.000
_cell.length_b   1.000
_cell.length_c   1.000
_cell.angle_alpha   90.00
_cell.angle_beta   90.00
_cell.angle_gamma   90.00
#
_symmetry.space_group_name_H-M   'P 1'
#
loop_
_entity.id
_entity.type
_entity.pdbx_description
1 polymer ?
#
loop_
_entity_poly.entity_id
_entity_poly.type
_entity_poly.pdbx_seq_one_letter_code
_entity_poly.pdbx_strand_id
1 'polypeptide(L)'
;GLLIILMLFFAKIKDKKGIRDIYIGQFLGSDVLILVSLFFAFILHYVPDKRLLGLLGIIPIFLGLKALIFGDSDGEKMANKELNNNNNKMNLIKTLMFITIVSCGADNIGLFVPYFISLTPLNLVITLIVFLIMIFLLVFVAQKLANVPTIGEVLEKYSRWFIGFVYIFIGGSVLIENGSIQFIINLFK
;
A
#
# COMPACT_ATOMS: atom_id res chain seq x y z
N GLY A 1 -5.15 -7.67 3.53
CA GLY A 1 -4.61 -7.01 2.42
C GLY A 1 -3.62 -7.77 1.57
N LEU A 2 -2.63 -7.05 1.05
CA LEU A 2 -1.75 -7.52 -0.03
C LEU A 2 -0.99 -8.82 0.25
N LEU A 3 -0.51 -9.01 1.48
CA LEU A 3 0.18 -10.25 1.89
C LEU A 3 -0.72 -11.48 1.71
N ILE A 4 -1.98 -11.38 2.12
CA ILE A 4 -2.96 -12.48 2.01
C ILE A 4 -3.26 -12.77 0.54
N ILE A 5 -3.43 -11.73 -0.30
CA ILE A 5 -3.61 -11.87 -1.75
C ILE A 5 -2.46 -12.68 -2.35
N LEU A 6 -1.22 -12.31 -2.07
CA LEU A 6 -0.04 -13.02 -2.55
C LEU A 6 0.02 -14.48 -2.05
N MET A 7 -0.32 -14.71 -0.77
CA MET A 7 -0.38 -16.06 -0.21
C MET A 7 -1.39 -16.92 -0.96
N LEU A 8 -2.58 -16.40 -1.33
CA LEU A 8 -3.59 -17.11 -2.11
C LEU A 8 -3.05 -17.52 -3.49
N PHE A 9 -2.33 -16.62 -4.17
CA PHE A 9 -1.71 -16.94 -5.46
C PHE A 9 -0.62 -18.00 -5.31
N PHE A 10 0.30 -17.88 -4.36
CA PHE A 10 1.35 -18.86 -4.10
C PHE A 10 0.81 -20.21 -3.59
N ALA A 11 -0.34 -20.22 -2.92
CA ALA A 11 -0.98 -21.48 -2.51
C ALA A 11 -1.45 -22.30 -3.71
N LYS A 12 -1.97 -21.64 -4.76
CA LYS A 12 -2.50 -22.31 -5.97
C LYS A 12 -1.45 -22.51 -7.06
N ILE A 13 -0.47 -21.63 -7.19
CA ILE A 13 0.49 -21.63 -8.29
C ILE A 13 1.85 -22.09 -7.77
N LYS A 14 2.29 -23.27 -8.23
CA LYS A 14 3.51 -23.94 -7.75
C LYS A 14 4.61 -24.07 -8.81
N ASP A 15 4.29 -23.82 -10.07
CA ASP A 15 5.24 -23.92 -11.17
C ASP A 15 6.23 -22.74 -11.16
N LYS A 16 7.47 -22.98 -11.56
CA LYS A 16 8.55 -21.99 -11.54
C LYS A 16 8.24 -20.72 -12.34
N LYS A 17 7.53 -20.87 -13.47
CA LYS A 17 7.13 -19.73 -14.30
C LYS A 17 6.08 -18.87 -13.59
N GLY A 18 5.04 -19.49 -13.04
CA GLY A 18 4.00 -18.78 -12.30
C GLY A 18 4.53 -18.07 -11.06
N ILE A 19 5.44 -18.71 -10.30
CA ILE A 19 6.12 -18.07 -9.18
C ILE A 19 6.84 -16.80 -9.63
N ARG A 20 7.65 -16.87 -10.70
CA ARG A 20 8.34 -15.71 -11.26
C ARG A 20 7.37 -14.62 -11.71
N ASP A 21 6.28 -15.00 -12.35
CA ASP A 21 5.29 -14.07 -12.88
C ASP A 21 4.53 -13.37 -11.74
N ILE A 22 4.34 -14.02 -10.58
CA ILE A 22 3.82 -13.40 -9.35
C ILE A 22 4.78 -12.31 -8.84
N TYR A 23 6.09 -12.60 -8.76
CA TYR A 23 7.07 -11.59 -8.37
C TYR A 23 7.03 -10.38 -9.30
N ILE A 24 7.09 -10.61 -10.61
CA ILE A 24 7.09 -9.53 -11.61
C ILE A 24 5.79 -8.72 -11.52
N GLY A 25 4.63 -9.36 -11.46
CA GLY A 25 3.34 -8.69 -11.39
C GLY A 25 3.20 -7.81 -10.16
N GLN A 26 3.66 -8.30 -9.01
CA GLN A 26 3.65 -7.53 -7.77
C GLN A 26 4.60 -6.34 -7.81
N PHE A 27 5.83 -6.53 -8.31
CA PHE A 27 6.77 -5.42 -8.48
C PHE A 27 6.19 -4.35 -9.39
N LEU A 28 5.72 -4.72 -10.59
CA LEU A 28 5.13 -3.77 -11.53
C LEU A 28 3.93 -3.03 -10.94
N GLY A 29 3.03 -3.74 -10.25
CA GLY A 29 1.88 -3.12 -9.59
C GLY A 29 2.27 -2.10 -8.53
N SER A 30 3.23 -2.45 -7.68
CA SER A 30 3.73 -1.55 -6.63
C SER A 30 4.52 -0.37 -7.20
N ASP A 31 5.37 -0.60 -8.22
CA ASP A 31 6.14 0.46 -8.87
C ASP A 31 5.24 1.49 -9.54
N VAL A 32 4.14 1.06 -10.19
CA VAL A 32 3.15 1.98 -10.75
C VAL A 32 2.56 2.88 -9.65
N LEU A 33 2.21 2.33 -8.49
CA LEU A 33 1.67 3.12 -7.38
C LEU A 33 2.69 4.10 -6.81
N ILE A 34 3.95 3.69 -6.69
CA ILE A 34 5.05 4.57 -6.28
C ILE A 34 5.25 5.71 -7.29
N LEU A 35 5.29 5.40 -8.59
CA LEU A 35 5.47 6.40 -9.65
C LEU A 35 4.32 7.40 -9.70
N VAL A 36 3.08 6.93 -9.59
CA VAL A 36 1.89 7.79 -9.51
C VAL A 36 1.96 8.69 -8.28
N SER A 37 2.35 8.14 -7.14
CA SER A 37 2.49 8.91 -5.90
C SER A 37 3.61 9.96 -5.99
N LEU A 38 4.74 9.63 -6.61
CA LEU A 38 5.83 10.57 -6.87
C LEU A 38 5.39 11.69 -7.81
N PHE A 39 4.63 11.37 -8.84
CA PHE A 39 4.08 12.35 -9.77
C PHE A 39 3.18 13.37 -9.05
N PHE A 40 2.25 12.90 -8.23
CA PHE A 40 1.41 13.78 -7.43
C PHE A 40 2.20 14.57 -6.38
N ALA A 41 3.16 13.93 -5.71
CA ALA A 41 4.03 14.60 -4.75
C ALA A 41 4.85 15.71 -5.43
N PHE A 42 5.36 15.47 -6.65
CA PHE A 42 6.09 16.45 -7.42
C PHE A 42 5.20 17.66 -7.80
N ILE A 43 3.98 17.42 -8.27
CA ILE A 43 3.03 18.51 -8.58
C ILE A 43 2.72 19.33 -7.33
N LEU A 44 2.41 18.66 -6.23
CA LEU A 44 2.06 19.32 -4.97
C LEU A 44 3.26 20.02 -4.30
N HIS A 45 4.49 19.64 -4.65
CA HIS A 45 5.68 20.35 -4.17
C HIS A 45 5.73 21.82 -4.61
N TYR A 46 5.05 22.17 -5.71
CA TYR A 46 4.92 23.56 -6.16
C TYR A 46 3.87 24.37 -5.39
N VAL A 47 3.12 23.77 -4.48
CA VAL A 47 2.19 24.49 -3.60
C VAL A 47 3.00 25.26 -2.55
N PRO A 48 2.86 26.60 -2.48
CA PRO A 48 3.76 27.44 -1.67
C PRO A 48 3.63 27.24 -0.16
N ASP A 49 2.45 26.84 0.30
CA ASP A 49 2.15 26.76 1.73
C ASP A 49 2.30 25.33 2.27
N LYS A 50 3.41 25.11 3.01
CA LYS A 50 3.69 23.81 3.67
C LYS A 50 2.59 23.36 4.62
N ARG A 51 1.86 24.32 5.22
CA ARG A 51 0.76 24.01 6.16
C ARG A 51 -0.42 23.37 5.45
N LEU A 52 -0.70 23.82 4.22
CA LEU A 52 -1.74 23.19 3.38
C LEU A 52 -1.31 21.78 2.96
N LEU A 53 -0.04 21.59 2.63
CA LEU A 53 0.51 20.26 2.30
C LEU A 53 0.41 19.31 3.49
N GLY A 54 0.67 19.80 4.69
CA GLY A 54 0.53 19.00 5.91
C GLY A 54 -0.89 18.52 6.15
N LEU A 55 -1.93 19.25 5.70
CA LEU A 55 -3.33 18.80 5.81
C LEU A 55 -3.59 17.50 5.04
N LEU A 56 -2.76 17.18 4.03
CA LEU A 56 -2.83 15.88 3.35
C LEU A 56 -2.59 14.70 4.31
N GLY A 57 -1.95 14.93 5.46
CA GLY A 57 -1.82 13.93 6.53
C GLY A 57 -3.15 13.47 7.13
N ILE A 58 -4.25 14.22 6.91
CA ILE A 58 -5.61 13.79 7.29
C ILE A 58 -6.03 12.56 6.49
N ILE A 59 -5.57 12.42 5.23
CA ILE A 59 -5.91 11.29 4.37
C ILE A 59 -5.46 9.94 4.97
N PRO A 60 -4.17 9.75 5.33
CA PRO A 60 -3.75 8.51 6.00
C PRO A 60 -4.47 8.29 7.34
N ILE A 61 -4.76 9.32 8.12
CA ILE A 61 -5.51 9.16 9.37
C ILE A 61 -6.91 8.60 9.08
N PHE A 62 -7.60 9.17 8.09
CA PHE A 62 -8.93 8.68 7.68
C PHE A 62 -8.87 7.24 7.17
N LEU A 63 -7.88 6.90 6.34
CA LEU A 63 -7.66 5.53 5.85
C LEU A 63 -7.34 4.56 6.99
N GLY A 64 -6.54 5.00 7.98
CA GLY A 64 -6.27 4.23 9.19
C GLY A 64 -7.51 3.94 10.01
N LEU A 65 -8.35 4.93 10.24
CA LEU A 65 -9.65 4.75 10.92
C LEU A 65 -10.59 3.83 10.13
N LYS A 66 -10.65 4.00 8.81
CA LYS A 66 -11.42 3.10 7.93
C LYS A 66 -10.93 1.65 8.05
N ALA A 67 -9.62 1.42 8.04
CA ALA A 67 -9.03 0.08 8.19
C ALA A 67 -9.38 -0.55 9.55
N LEU A 68 -9.36 0.24 10.64
CA LEU A 68 -9.74 -0.23 11.98
C LEU A 68 -11.20 -0.66 12.06
N ILE A 69 -12.10 0.09 11.40
CA ILE A 69 -13.56 -0.12 11.51
C ILE A 69 -14.04 -1.22 10.54
N PHE A 70 -13.66 -1.11 9.27
CA PHE A 70 -14.22 -1.93 8.19
C PHE A 70 -13.29 -3.08 7.73
N GLY A 71 -12.00 -3.02 8.06
CA GLY A 71 -10.99 -3.93 7.49
C GLY A 71 -10.73 -3.66 6.00
N ASP A 72 -9.96 -4.55 5.35
CA ASP A 72 -9.60 -4.48 3.94
C ASP A 72 -9.69 -5.87 3.32
N SER A 73 -10.85 -6.22 2.77
CA SER A 73 -11.13 -7.54 2.17
C SER A 73 -11.41 -7.51 0.66
N ASP A 74 -11.49 -6.33 0.04
CA ASP A 74 -11.92 -6.22 -1.36
C ASP A 74 -10.91 -6.84 -2.32
N GLY A 75 -9.62 -6.65 -2.09
CA GLY A 75 -8.57 -7.27 -2.88
C GLY A 75 -8.54 -8.80 -2.78
N GLU A 76 -8.86 -9.35 -1.62
CA GLU A 76 -8.93 -10.80 -1.40
C GLU A 76 -10.10 -11.43 -2.17
N LYS A 77 -11.26 -10.74 -2.20
CA LYS A 77 -12.43 -11.16 -3.01
C LYS A 77 -12.09 -11.15 -4.51
N MET A 78 -11.36 -10.11 -4.98
CA MET A 78 -10.91 -10.03 -6.36
C MET A 78 -9.91 -11.17 -6.69
N ALA A 79 -8.93 -11.42 -5.82
CA ALA A 79 -7.96 -12.49 -6.00
C ALA A 79 -8.64 -13.87 -6.08
N ASN A 80 -9.58 -14.15 -5.19
CA ASN A 80 -10.34 -15.40 -5.18
C ASN A 80 -11.20 -15.55 -6.43
N LYS A 81 -11.83 -14.48 -6.92
CA LYS A 81 -12.62 -14.49 -8.16
C LYS A 81 -11.76 -14.83 -9.36
N GLU A 82 -10.59 -14.18 -9.50
CA GLU A 82 -9.67 -14.43 -10.61
C GLU A 82 -9.06 -15.84 -10.56
N LEU A 83 -8.68 -16.31 -9.38
CA LEU A 83 -8.13 -17.65 -9.19
C LEU A 83 -9.16 -18.78 -9.44
N ASN A 84 -10.44 -18.50 -9.30
CA ASN A 84 -11.53 -19.47 -9.55
C ASN A 84 -12.08 -19.42 -10.98
N ASN A 85 -11.67 -18.40 -11.77
CA ASN A 85 -12.12 -18.25 -13.16
C ASN A 85 -11.32 -19.15 -14.11
N ASN A 86 -11.82 -20.36 -14.36
CA ASN A 86 -11.16 -21.39 -15.17
C ASN A 86 -11.09 -21.09 -16.70
N ASN A 87 -11.69 -20.00 -17.17
CA ASN A 87 -11.94 -19.83 -18.61
C ASN A 87 -10.92 -19.02 -19.38
N ASN A 88 -9.89 -18.46 -18.75
CA ASN A 88 -8.86 -17.71 -19.49
C ASN A 88 -7.45 -18.17 -19.09
N LYS A 89 -6.56 -18.27 -20.08
CA LYS A 89 -5.09 -18.31 -19.84
C LYS A 89 -4.72 -17.04 -19.09
N MET A 90 -4.80 -17.09 -17.78
CA MET A 90 -4.58 -15.96 -16.89
C MET A 90 -3.16 -15.45 -17.07
N ASN A 91 -3.01 -14.24 -17.57
CA ASN A 91 -1.71 -13.57 -17.55
C ASN A 91 -1.45 -13.08 -16.12
N LEU A 92 -0.76 -13.91 -15.33
CA LEU A 92 -0.50 -13.68 -13.90
C LEU A 92 0.09 -12.29 -13.62
N ILE A 93 0.99 -11.84 -14.49
CA ILE A 93 1.62 -10.52 -14.35
C ILE A 93 0.56 -9.41 -14.40
N LYS A 94 -0.28 -9.42 -15.46
CA LYS A 94 -1.33 -8.41 -15.63
C LYS A 94 -2.38 -8.47 -14.54
N THR A 95 -2.77 -9.68 -14.16
CA THR A 95 -3.79 -9.90 -13.12
C THR A 95 -3.32 -9.39 -11.77
N LEU A 96 -2.10 -9.74 -11.35
CA LEU A 96 -1.56 -9.25 -10.07
C LEU A 96 -1.32 -7.75 -10.08
N MET A 97 -0.74 -7.22 -11.16
CA MET A 97 -0.57 -5.78 -11.32
C MET A 97 -1.91 -5.05 -11.18
N PHE A 98 -2.96 -5.53 -11.86
CA PHE A 98 -4.30 -4.94 -11.80
C PHE A 98 -4.90 -5.03 -10.39
N ILE A 99 -4.85 -6.21 -9.76
CA ILE A 99 -5.37 -6.39 -8.39
C ILE A 99 -4.62 -5.47 -7.42
N THR A 100 -3.29 -5.38 -7.50
CA THR A 100 -2.50 -4.50 -6.64
C THR A 100 -2.89 -3.04 -6.81
N ILE A 101 -3.03 -2.56 -8.05
CA ILE A 101 -3.41 -1.17 -8.34
C ILE A 101 -4.82 -0.87 -7.83
N VAL A 102 -5.78 -1.74 -8.10
CA VAL A 102 -7.19 -1.49 -7.75
C VAL A 102 -7.43 -1.65 -6.25
N SER A 103 -6.85 -2.70 -5.64
CA SER A 103 -7.11 -2.98 -4.22
C SER A 103 -6.33 -2.08 -3.26
N CYS A 104 -5.11 -1.69 -3.63
CA CYS A 104 -4.21 -0.96 -2.75
C CYS A 104 -3.93 0.47 -3.24
N GLY A 105 -4.44 0.86 -4.42
CA GLY A 105 -4.08 2.12 -5.06
C GLY A 105 -4.49 3.34 -4.24
N ALA A 106 -5.73 3.42 -3.81
CA ALA A 106 -6.23 4.55 -3.03
C ALA A 106 -5.48 4.71 -1.70
N ASP A 107 -5.25 3.60 -1.00
CA ASP A 107 -4.58 3.59 0.29
C ASP A 107 -3.09 3.95 0.14
N ASN A 108 -2.40 3.35 -0.83
CA ASN A 108 -0.99 3.62 -1.08
C ASN A 108 -0.74 5.05 -1.58
N ILE A 109 -1.54 5.53 -2.53
CA ILE A 109 -1.41 6.92 -3.03
C ILE A 109 -1.74 7.90 -1.90
N GLY A 110 -2.81 7.66 -1.15
CA GLY A 110 -3.22 8.49 -0.03
C GLY A 110 -2.18 8.57 1.10
N LEU A 111 -1.37 7.52 1.26
CA LEU A 111 -0.28 7.47 2.23
C LEU A 111 1.03 8.05 1.67
N PHE A 112 1.42 7.62 0.47
CA PHE A 112 2.74 7.94 -0.10
C PHE A 112 2.85 9.40 -0.52
N VAL A 113 1.78 9.98 -1.09
CA VAL A 113 1.82 11.39 -1.55
C VAL A 113 2.17 12.36 -0.42
N PRO A 114 1.43 12.42 0.72
CA PRO A 114 1.78 13.31 1.81
C PRO A 114 3.14 12.98 2.44
N TYR A 115 3.49 11.68 2.49
CA TYR A 115 4.78 11.25 3.01
C TYR A 115 5.95 11.72 2.13
N PHE A 116 5.88 11.53 0.82
CA PHE A 116 6.94 11.95 -0.11
C PHE A 116 7.14 13.46 -0.15
N ILE A 117 6.08 14.24 0.01
CA ILE A 117 6.17 15.71 0.08
C ILE A 117 6.96 16.18 1.32
N SER A 118 6.85 15.46 2.44
CA SER A 118 7.53 15.81 3.69
C SER A 118 9.02 15.44 3.69
N LEU A 119 9.48 14.61 2.73
CA LEU A 119 10.85 14.13 2.69
C LEU A 119 11.80 15.13 1.98
N THR A 120 13.04 15.17 2.49
CA THR A 120 14.15 15.79 1.74
C THR A 120 14.51 14.92 0.53
N PRO A 121 15.13 15.48 -0.54
CA PRO A 121 15.52 14.69 -1.72
C PRO A 121 16.36 13.45 -1.39
N LEU A 122 17.29 13.57 -0.45
CA LEU A 122 18.12 12.44 -0.02
C LEU A 122 17.28 11.36 0.67
N ASN A 123 16.40 11.76 1.60
CA ASN A 123 15.53 10.83 2.30
C ASN A 123 14.54 10.18 1.35
N LEU A 124 14.08 10.88 0.32
CA LEU A 124 13.20 10.31 -0.71
C LEU A 124 13.91 9.17 -1.45
N VAL A 125 15.15 9.37 -1.90
CA VAL A 125 15.93 8.31 -2.58
C VAL A 125 16.13 7.10 -1.66
N ILE A 126 16.49 7.32 -0.41
CA ILE A 126 16.66 6.24 0.58
C ILE A 126 15.32 5.49 0.76
N THR A 127 14.22 6.21 0.90
CA THR A 127 12.87 5.63 1.04
C THR A 127 12.50 4.77 -0.17
N LEU A 128 12.78 5.21 -1.39
CA LEU A 128 12.50 4.43 -2.59
C LEU A 128 13.31 3.12 -2.63
N ILE A 129 14.58 3.17 -2.25
CA ILE A 129 15.41 1.96 -2.15
C ILE A 129 14.84 1.00 -1.09
N VAL A 130 14.46 1.52 0.07
CA VAL A 130 13.83 0.71 1.13
C VAL A 130 12.51 0.10 0.64
N PHE A 131 11.70 0.85 -0.10
CA PHE A 131 10.44 0.32 -0.66
C PHE A 131 10.68 -0.86 -1.60
N LEU A 132 11.65 -0.78 -2.51
CA LEU A 132 11.98 -1.89 -3.41
C LEU A 132 12.41 -3.14 -2.63
N ILE A 133 13.22 -2.97 -1.58
CA ILE A 133 13.63 -4.07 -0.70
C ILE A 133 12.41 -4.65 0.03
N MET A 134 11.52 -3.80 0.54
CA MET A 134 10.33 -4.23 1.29
C MET A 134 9.31 -4.93 0.39
N ILE A 135 9.15 -4.50 -0.88
CA ILE A 135 8.31 -5.21 -1.86
C ILE A 135 8.85 -6.63 -2.09
N PHE A 136 10.17 -6.76 -2.26
CA PHE A 136 10.80 -8.08 -2.40
C PHE A 136 10.56 -8.95 -1.17
N LEU A 137 10.81 -8.41 0.03
CA LEU A 137 10.60 -9.12 1.29
C LEU A 137 9.14 -9.53 1.46
N LEU A 138 8.18 -8.66 1.13
CA LEU A 138 6.75 -8.96 1.19
C LEU A 138 6.40 -10.18 0.33
N VAL A 139 6.87 -10.21 -0.94
CA VAL A 139 6.60 -11.32 -1.85
C VAL A 139 7.27 -12.60 -1.38
N PHE A 140 8.53 -12.50 -0.90
CA PHE A 140 9.27 -13.63 -0.37
C PHE A 140 8.59 -14.23 0.87
N VAL A 141 8.17 -13.40 1.81
CA VAL A 141 7.45 -13.82 3.01
C VAL A 141 6.10 -14.45 2.64
N ALA A 142 5.33 -13.83 1.72
CA ALA A 142 4.08 -14.40 1.23
C ALA A 142 4.27 -15.79 0.63
N GLN A 143 5.32 -15.99 -0.16
CA GLN A 143 5.66 -17.30 -0.74
C GLN A 143 5.96 -18.35 0.34
N LYS A 144 6.70 -17.98 1.38
CA LYS A 144 7.04 -18.90 2.49
C LYS A 144 5.81 -19.24 3.34
N LEU A 145 4.95 -18.26 3.59
CA LEU A 145 3.76 -18.42 4.43
C LEU A 145 2.57 -19.07 3.69
N ALA A 146 2.58 -19.11 2.37
CA ALA A 146 1.47 -19.62 1.55
C ALA A 146 1.07 -21.09 1.84
N ASN A 147 1.95 -21.87 2.45
CA ASN A 147 1.68 -23.25 2.80
C ASN A 147 1.27 -23.44 4.27
N VAL A 148 1.09 -22.36 5.04
CA VAL A 148 0.73 -22.41 6.47
C VAL A 148 -0.66 -21.78 6.64
N PRO A 149 -1.75 -22.59 6.59
CA PRO A 149 -3.14 -22.09 6.58
C PRO A 149 -3.48 -21.20 7.78
N THR A 150 -3.02 -21.59 8.96
CA THR A 150 -3.30 -20.88 10.22
C THR A 150 -2.80 -19.43 10.23
N ILE A 151 -1.73 -19.13 9.48
CA ILE A 151 -1.16 -17.77 9.45
C ILE A 151 -2.09 -16.81 8.69
N GLY A 152 -2.79 -17.27 7.64
CA GLY A 152 -3.74 -16.44 6.91
C GLY A 152 -4.84 -15.88 7.82
N GLU A 153 -5.44 -16.72 8.66
CA GLU A 153 -6.48 -16.33 9.61
C GLU A 153 -5.98 -15.36 10.68
N VAL A 154 -4.78 -15.59 11.20
CA VAL A 154 -4.13 -14.69 12.17
C VAL A 154 -3.84 -13.33 11.55
N LEU A 155 -3.30 -13.31 10.33
CA LEU A 155 -3.03 -12.07 9.61
C LEU A 155 -4.32 -11.29 9.31
N GLU A 156 -5.37 -11.95 8.85
CA GLU A 156 -6.66 -11.31 8.60
C GLU A 156 -7.22 -10.65 9.87
N LYS A 157 -7.11 -11.33 11.01
CA LYS A 157 -7.60 -10.82 12.29
C LYS A 157 -6.82 -9.61 12.83
N TYR A 158 -5.49 -9.62 12.72
CA TYR A 158 -4.63 -8.61 13.37
C TYR A 158 -4.11 -7.53 12.42
N SER A 159 -4.04 -7.79 11.10
CA SER A 159 -3.49 -6.84 10.12
C SER A 159 -4.21 -5.49 10.13
N ARG A 160 -5.53 -5.48 10.28
CA ARG A 160 -6.33 -4.24 10.31
C ARG A 160 -5.90 -3.31 11.44
N TRP A 161 -5.60 -3.85 12.62
CA TRP A 161 -5.15 -3.06 13.78
C TRP A 161 -3.78 -2.47 13.54
N PHE A 162 -2.85 -3.30 13.04
CA PHE A 162 -1.50 -2.87 12.73
C PHE A 162 -1.48 -1.79 11.64
N ILE A 163 -2.18 -2.03 10.52
CA ILE A 163 -2.28 -1.07 9.40
C ILE A 163 -2.94 0.23 9.88
N GLY A 164 -4.04 0.15 10.61
CA GLY A 164 -4.73 1.32 11.12
C GLY A 164 -3.85 2.20 12.00
N PHE A 165 -3.12 1.61 12.95
CA PHE A 165 -2.19 2.35 13.80
C PHE A 165 -1.04 2.99 13.02
N VAL A 166 -0.44 2.26 12.07
CA VAL A 166 0.66 2.78 11.22
C VAL A 166 0.18 3.97 10.40
N TYR A 167 -1.00 3.89 9.79
CA TYR A 167 -1.56 4.98 8.99
C TYR A 167 -1.87 6.22 9.82
N ILE A 168 -2.44 6.05 11.01
CA ILE A 168 -2.70 7.16 11.95
C ILE A 168 -1.39 7.79 12.39
N PHE A 169 -0.37 6.98 12.69
CA PHE A 169 0.95 7.47 13.09
C PHE A 169 1.61 8.30 11.97
N ILE A 170 1.64 7.78 10.73
CA ILE A 170 2.23 8.50 9.59
C ILE A 170 1.46 9.80 9.30
N GLY A 171 0.14 9.74 9.26
CA GLY A 171 -0.68 10.95 9.05
C GLY A 171 -0.50 11.99 10.14
N GLY A 172 -0.39 11.56 11.39
CA GLY A 172 -0.08 12.41 12.52
C GLY A 172 1.30 13.07 12.42
N SER A 173 2.33 12.30 12.02
CA SER A 173 3.67 12.83 11.79
C SER A 173 3.68 13.90 10.70
N VAL A 174 3.00 13.66 9.57
CA VAL A 174 2.90 14.63 8.46
C VAL A 174 2.22 15.94 8.92
N LEU A 175 1.16 15.86 9.73
CA LEU A 175 0.47 17.04 10.29
C LEU A 175 1.39 17.84 11.23
N ILE A 176 2.15 17.16 12.09
CA ILE A 176 3.03 17.78 13.08
C ILE A 176 4.22 18.45 12.38
N GLU A 177 4.92 17.73 11.51
CA GLU A 177 6.14 18.20 10.83
C GLU A 177 5.90 19.42 9.95
N ASN A 178 4.71 19.53 9.34
CA ASN A 178 4.35 20.68 8.51
C ASN A 178 3.64 21.83 9.28
N GLY A 179 3.49 21.73 10.60
CA GLY A 179 2.86 22.75 11.43
C GLY A 179 1.37 22.97 11.16
N SER A 180 0.71 21.99 10.53
CA SER A 180 -0.71 22.09 10.14
C SER A 180 -1.66 22.09 11.33
N ILE A 181 -1.27 21.49 12.45
CA ILE A 181 -2.06 21.51 13.70
C ILE A 181 -2.25 22.95 14.20
N GLN A 182 -1.17 23.74 14.23
CA GLN A 182 -1.20 25.14 14.64
C GLN A 182 -2.08 25.97 13.70
N PHE A 183 -2.03 25.67 12.39
CA PHE A 183 -2.87 26.32 11.39
C PHE A 183 -4.35 26.04 11.61
N ILE A 184 -4.73 24.78 11.89
CA ILE A 184 -6.10 24.37 12.20
C ILE A 184 -6.61 25.08 13.46
N ILE A 185 -5.81 25.08 14.54
CA ILE A 185 -6.19 25.75 15.79
C ILE A 185 -6.44 27.26 15.59
N ASN A 186 -5.62 27.91 14.78
CA ASN A 186 -5.76 29.35 14.49
C ASN A 186 -6.94 29.67 13.56
N LEU A 187 -7.43 28.70 12.77
CA LEU A 187 -8.59 28.87 11.90
C LEU A 187 -9.91 28.85 12.67
N PHE A 188 -9.93 28.21 13.85
CA PHE A 188 -11.10 28.07 14.71
C PHE A 188 -11.09 29.04 15.90
N LYS A 189 -10.10 29.94 16.00
CA LYS A 189 -10.06 31.08 16.91
C LYS A 189 -10.48 32.37 16.21
#